data_661778268d33937a80f2539f7a8c1c5e
#
_entry.id   661778268d33937a80f2539f7a8c1c5e
#
_cell.length_a   1.000
_cell.length_b   1.000
_cell.length_c   1.000
_cell.angle_alpha   90.00
_cell.angle_beta   90.00
_cell.angle_gamma   90.00
#
_symmetry.space_group_name_H-M   'P 1'
#
loop_
_entity.id
_entity.type
_entity.pdbx_description
1 polymer ?
#
loop_
_entity_poly.entity_id
_entity_poly.type
_entity_poly.pdbx_seq_one_letter_code
_entity_poly.pdbx_strand_id
1 'polypeptide(L)'
;MKKVMMTVALMCTMALGCKAQVYGYDQAVRLPTVDLYDDALMEMELRAARETAARRQQAFEYYGDQAYDAYLNKKWGDVINNVNNALKTGYYNGKLYFFRGFAYESLGYYSNAKKDYKVAKKNGIYEANAALERIKLIRKAKK
;
A
#
# COMPACT_ATOMS: atom_id res chain seq x y z
N MET A 1 10.98 0.73 -26.85
CA MET A 1 12.02 1.66 -26.37
C MET A 1 13.20 1.85 -27.32
N LYS A 2 13.63 0.86 -28.11
CA LYS A 2 14.72 1.03 -29.12
C LYS A 2 14.41 1.97 -30.29
N LYS A 3 13.15 2.21 -30.63
CA LYS A 3 12.73 3.04 -31.77
C LYS A 3 12.77 4.56 -31.52
N VAL A 4 12.68 4.99 -30.27
CA VAL A 4 12.70 6.43 -29.92
C VAL A 4 14.12 6.98 -29.87
N MET A 5 15.11 6.17 -29.51
CA MET A 5 16.52 6.62 -29.50
C MET A 5 17.09 6.82 -30.90
N MET A 6 16.59 6.10 -31.91
CA MET A 6 17.08 6.26 -33.31
C MET A 6 16.62 7.59 -33.95
N THR A 7 15.48 8.14 -33.54
CA THR A 7 14.96 9.39 -34.10
C THR A 7 15.67 10.63 -33.56
N VAL A 8 16.14 10.60 -32.29
CA VAL A 8 16.89 11.72 -31.69
C VAL A 8 18.32 11.80 -32.26
N ALA A 9 18.97 10.67 -32.52
CA ALA A 9 20.28 10.64 -33.15
C ALA A 9 20.26 11.15 -34.60
N LEU A 10 19.16 10.91 -35.34
CA LEU A 10 19.04 11.35 -36.73
C LEU A 10 18.73 12.86 -36.87
N MET A 11 18.08 13.47 -35.88
CA MET A 11 17.80 14.92 -35.89
C MET A 11 19.03 15.77 -35.54
N CYS A 12 19.98 15.27 -34.77
CA CYS A 12 21.21 16.01 -34.43
C CYS A 12 22.18 16.12 -35.61
N THR A 13 22.11 15.23 -36.58
CA THR A 13 23.02 15.24 -37.74
C THR A 13 22.58 16.19 -38.85
N MET A 14 21.33 16.65 -38.88
CA MET A 14 20.83 17.56 -39.91
C MET A 14 20.91 19.05 -39.55
N ALA A 15 21.11 19.40 -38.28
CA ALA A 15 21.08 20.82 -37.84
C ALA A 15 22.45 21.53 -37.84
N LEU A 16 23.55 20.81 -37.97
CA LEU A 16 24.88 21.40 -37.81
C LEU A 16 25.83 21.09 -38.98
N GLY A 17 25.48 21.18 -40.19
CA GLY A 17 26.31 21.20 -41.39
C GLY A 17 27.83 20.83 -41.27
N CYS A 18 28.21 20.08 -40.23
CA CYS A 18 29.58 19.65 -40.00
C CYS A 18 29.85 18.37 -40.80
N LYS A 19 30.63 18.54 -41.87
CA LYS A 19 31.33 17.42 -42.49
C LYS A 19 32.24 16.80 -41.42
N ALA A 20 31.80 15.73 -40.77
CA ALA A 20 32.66 14.93 -39.92
C ALA A 20 33.68 14.23 -40.80
N GLN A 21 34.89 14.76 -40.83
CA GLN A 21 36.04 14.12 -41.43
C GLN A 21 36.39 12.95 -40.52
N VAL A 22 36.20 11.75 -41.05
CA VAL A 22 36.47 10.50 -40.34
C VAL A 22 37.99 10.39 -40.15
N TYR A 23 38.51 10.88 -39.06
CA TYR A 23 39.78 10.45 -38.51
C TYR A 23 39.51 9.18 -37.67
N GLY A 24 40.21 8.12 -38.02
CA GLY A 24 40.09 6.83 -37.35
C GLY A 24 40.33 6.94 -35.85
N TYR A 25 39.26 6.95 -35.07
CA TYR A 25 39.31 6.72 -33.63
C TYR A 25 38.90 5.28 -33.37
N ASP A 26 39.93 4.44 -33.35
CA ASP A 26 39.81 3.02 -32.99
C ASP A 26 39.66 2.82 -31.46
N GLN A 27 39.21 3.85 -30.78
CA GLN A 27 38.74 3.75 -29.40
C GLN A 27 37.47 4.57 -29.28
N ALA A 28 36.32 3.90 -29.42
CA ALA A 28 35.06 4.43 -28.93
C ALA A 28 35.24 4.68 -27.43
N VAL A 29 35.52 5.95 -27.07
CA VAL A 29 35.36 6.40 -25.69
C VAL A 29 33.91 6.14 -25.33
N ARG A 30 33.65 5.00 -24.71
CA ARG A 30 32.40 4.75 -24.02
C ARG A 30 32.29 5.84 -22.95
N LEU A 31 31.52 6.85 -23.26
CA LEU A 31 31.13 7.82 -22.23
C LEU A 31 30.25 7.05 -21.24
N PRO A 32 30.65 6.90 -19.98
CA PRO A 32 29.89 6.12 -18.98
C PRO A 32 28.66 6.88 -18.47
N THR A 33 28.19 7.89 -19.22
CA THR A 33 27.21 8.84 -18.71
C THR A 33 25.76 8.35 -18.79
N VAL A 34 25.42 7.41 -19.67
CA VAL A 34 24.04 6.96 -19.84
C VAL A 34 23.64 5.99 -18.72
N ASP A 35 24.54 5.07 -18.35
CA ASP A 35 24.28 4.09 -17.30
C ASP A 35 24.19 4.73 -15.91
N LEU A 36 24.98 5.79 -15.67
CA LEU A 36 25.00 6.49 -14.38
C LEU A 36 23.73 7.31 -14.11
N TYR A 37 23.10 7.85 -15.16
CA TYR A 37 21.84 8.58 -15.03
C TYR A 37 20.67 7.64 -14.77
N ASP A 38 20.65 6.48 -15.41
CA ASP A 38 19.61 5.46 -15.19
C ASP A 38 19.71 4.88 -13.77
N ASP A 39 20.93 4.64 -13.27
CA ASP A 39 21.15 4.15 -11.91
C ASP A 39 20.74 5.19 -10.86
N ALA A 40 21.10 6.46 -11.04
CA ALA A 40 20.75 7.53 -10.12
C ALA A 40 19.23 7.80 -10.08
N LEU A 41 18.57 7.74 -11.24
CA LEU A 41 17.12 7.89 -11.33
C LEU A 41 16.42 6.72 -10.63
N MET A 42 16.88 5.49 -10.86
CA MET A 42 16.35 4.29 -10.22
C MET A 42 16.54 4.33 -8.70
N GLU A 43 17.70 4.78 -8.21
CA GLU A 43 17.93 4.96 -6.77
C GLU A 43 17.00 6.02 -6.16
N MET A 44 16.75 7.13 -6.87
CA MET A 44 15.83 8.17 -6.43
C MET A 44 14.40 7.66 -6.34
N GLU A 45 13.93 6.92 -7.36
CA GLU A 45 12.61 6.29 -7.35
C GLU A 45 12.46 5.26 -6.23
N LEU A 46 13.49 4.44 -6.01
CA LEU A 46 13.52 3.46 -4.93
C LEU A 46 13.48 4.12 -3.56
N ARG A 47 14.20 5.23 -3.38
CA ARG A 47 14.17 6.02 -2.14
C ARG A 47 12.79 6.61 -1.90
N ALA A 48 12.19 7.25 -2.91
CA ALA A 48 10.83 7.78 -2.83
C ALA A 48 9.79 6.70 -2.51
N ALA A 49 9.93 5.51 -3.12
CA ALA A 49 9.06 4.37 -2.83
C ALA A 49 9.20 3.89 -1.38
N ARG A 50 10.44 3.81 -0.84
CA ARG A 50 10.70 3.45 0.56
C ARG A 50 10.12 4.47 1.53
N GLU A 51 10.27 5.77 1.26
CA GLU A 51 9.70 6.83 2.09
C GLU A 51 8.17 6.78 2.10
N THR A 52 7.55 6.56 0.94
CA THR A 52 6.08 6.44 0.87
C THR A 52 5.59 5.19 1.60
N ALA A 53 6.30 4.06 1.51
CA ALA A 53 5.98 2.85 2.26
C ALA A 53 6.11 3.07 3.77
N ALA A 54 7.19 3.72 4.22
CA ALA A 54 7.40 4.05 5.64
C ALA A 54 6.28 4.95 6.19
N ARG A 55 5.90 6.00 5.45
CA ARG A 55 4.77 6.87 5.84
C ARG A 55 3.45 6.12 5.94
N ARG A 56 3.16 5.20 5.01
CA ARG A 56 1.96 4.36 5.05
C ARG A 56 1.98 3.43 6.27
N GLN A 57 3.13 2.85 6.57
CA GLN A 57 3.28 1.98 7.74
C GLN A 57 3.07 2.76 9.04
N GLN A 58 3.68 3.93 9.20
CA GLN A 58 3.47 4.79 10.36
C GLN A 58 2.01 5.18 10.53
N ALA A 59 1.34 5.54 9.44
CA ALA A 59 -0.09 5.85 9.48
C ALA A 59 -0.93 4.63 9.88
N PHE A 60 -0.58 3.44 9.40
CA PHE A 60 -1.25 2.19 9.79
C PHE A 60 -1.13 1.91 11.28
N GLU A 61 0.08 2.01 11.82
CA GLU A 61 0.35 1.82 13.25
C GLU A 61 -0.39 2.85 14.09
N TYR A 62 -0.28 4.14 13.74
CA TYR A 62 -0.99 5.22 14.43
C TYR A 62 -2.51 4.99 14.50
N TYR A 63 -3.16 4.71 13.38
CA TYR A 63 -4.60 4.44 13.37
C TYR A 63 -4.95 3.12 14.06
N GLY A 64 -4.06 2.13 14.03
CA GLY A 64 -4.19 0.88 14.76
C GLY A 64 -4.25 1.10 16.26
N ASP A 65 -3.33 1.89 16.80
CA ASP A 65 -3.26 2.25 18.22
C ASP A 65 -4.49 3.08 18.63
N GLN A 66 -4.88 4.08 17.83
CA GLN A 66 -6.09 4.84 18.07
C GLN A 66 -7.36 3.99 18.06
N ALA A 67 -7.41 2.96 17.22
CA ALA A 67 -8.53 2.02 17.20
C ALA A 67 -8.55 1.15 18.46
N TYR A 68 -7.39 0.73 18.95
CA TYR A 68 -7.30 -0.03 20.18
C TYR A 68 -7.70 0.79 21.40
N ASP A 69 -7.21 2.03 21.52
CA ASP A 69 -7.61 2.96 22.59
C ASP A 69 -9.10 3.25 22.58
N ALA A 70 -9.66 3.49 21.40
CA ALA A 70 -11.10 3.67 21.23
C ALA A 70 -11.89 2.42 21.64
N TYR A 71 -11.36 1.22 21.34
CA TYR A 71 -11.95 -0.06 21.74
C TYR A 71 -12.00 -0.20 23.26
N LEU A 72 -10.89 0.09 23.97
CA LEU A 72 -10.83 0.06 25.42
C LEU A 72 -11.83 1.03 26.05
N ASN A 73 -12.00 2.20 25.45
CA ASN A 73 -12.91 3.24 25.92
C ASN A 73 -14.36 3.06 25.41
N LYS A 74 -14.67 1.94 24.73
CA LYS A 74 -15.99 1.62 24.17
C LYS A 74 -16.54 2.69 23.21
N LYS A 75 -15.67 3.46 22.56
CA LYS A 75 -16.03 4.46 21.55
C LYS A 75 -16.17 3.80 20.17
N TRP A 76 -17.27 3.07 19.97
CA TRP A 76 -17.45 2.18 18.83
C TRP A 76 -17.39 2.87 17.47
N GLY A 77 -17.88 4.10 17.36
CA GLY A 77 -17.77 4.91 16.15
C GLY A 77 -16.32 5.22 15.79
N ASP A 78 -15.51 5.58 16.80
CA ASP A 78 -14.08 5.89 16.61
C ASP A 78 -13.29 4.63 16.24
N VAL A 79 -13.63 3.48 16.81
CA VAL A 79 -13.04 2.19 16.41
C VAL A 79 -13.24 1.96 14.92
N ILE A 80 -14.47 2.11 14.43
CA ILE A 80 -14.79 1.88 13.00
C ILE A 80 -14.01 2.86 12.11
N ASN A 81 -13.98 4.14 12.48
CA ASN A 81 -13.30 5.19 11.72
C ASN A 81 -11.78 4.94 11.66
N ASN A 82 -11.16 4.68 12.81
CA ASN A 82 -9.73 4.46 12.90
C ASN A 82 -9.31 3.18 12.16
N VAL A 83 -10.04 2.08 12.32
CA VAL A 83 -9.77 0.85 11.56
C VAL A 83 -9.92 1.09 10.05
N ASN A 84 -10.94 1.82 9.61
CA ASN A 84 -11.10 2.15 8.20
C ASN A 84 -9.91 2.97 7.67
N ASN A 85 -9.40 3.92 8.45
CA ASN A 85 -8.23 4.73 8.06
C ASN A 85 -6.94 3.88 8.05
N ALA A 86 -6.75 3.00 9.03
CA ALA A 86 -5.65 2.05 9.02
C ALA A 86 -5.66 1.19 7.75
N LEU A 87 -6.80 0.60 7.39
CA LEU A 87 -6.92 -0.27 6.22
C LEU A 87 -6.74 0.47 4.87
N LYS A 88 -7.03 1.78 4.79
CA LYS A 88 -6.77 2.60 3.60
C LYS A 88 -5.27 2.73 3.28
N THR A 89 -4.40 2.52 4.24
CA THR A 89 -2.94 2.55 4.02
C THR A 89 -2.45 1.40 3.14
N GLY A 90 -3.25 0.34 2.97
CA GLY A 90 -2.91 -0.87 2.25
C GLY A 90 -2.25 -1.95 3.11
N TYR A 91 -1.94 -1.65 4.37
CA TYR A 91 -1.48 -2.65 5.34
C TYR A 91 -2.65 -3.40 5.96
N TYR A 92 -2.34 -4.56 6.55
CA TYR A 92 -3.35 -5.51 6.97
C TYR A 92 -3.04 -6.11 8.35
N ASN A 93 -4.06 -6.18 9.23
CA ASN A 93 -3.96 -6.85 10.51
C ASN A 93 -5.32 -7.47 10.90
N GLY A 94 -5.34 -8.78 11.17
CA GLY A 94 -6.56 -9.51 11.56
C GLY A 94 -7.21 -8.98 12.83
N LYS A 95 -6.43 -8.47 13.80
CA LYS A 95 -6.96 -7.88 15.04
C LYS A 95 -7.82 -6.64 14.78
N LEU A 96 -7.47 -5.80 13.80
CA LEU A 96 -8.25 -4.62 13.46
C LEU A 96 -9.65 -5.01 12.95
N TYR A 97 -9.75 -6.06 12.16
CA TYR A 97 -11.06 -6.60 11.76
C TYR A 97 -11.86 -7.13 12.95
N PHE A 98 -11.19 -7.77 13.91
CA PHE A 98 -11.85 -8.21 15.12
C PHE A 98 -12.43 -7.04 15.92
N PHE A 99 -11.64 -5.98 16.15
CA PHE A 99 -12.09 -4.77 16.87
C PHE A 99 -13.25 -4.09 16.15
N ARG A 100 -13.16 -3.92 14.82
CA ARG A 100 -14.24 -3.32 14.03
C ARG A 100 -15.49 -4.21 14.03
N GLY A 101 -15.33 -5.51 13.95
CA GLY A 101 -16.41 -6.49 14.06
C GLY A 101 -17.13 -6.37 15.41
N PHE A 102 -16.38 -6.22 16.50
CA PHE A 102 -16.92 -6.02 17.83
C PHE A 102 -17.66 -4.68 17.97
N ALA A 103 -17.11 -3.62 17.39
CA ALA A 103 -17.76 -2.31 17.37
C ALA A 103 -19.11 -2.38 16.59
N TYR A 104 -19.12 -3.03 15.43
CA TYR A 104 -20.35 -3.26 14.67
C TYR A 104 -21.38 -4.11 15.45
N GLU A 105 -20.92 -5.14 16.15
CA GLU A 105 -21.81 -5.97 17.00
C GLU A 105 -22.43 -5.13 18.10
N SER A 106 -21.62 -4.32 18.80
CA SER A 106 -22.06 -3.43 19.88
C SER A 106 -23.09 -2.39 19.42
N LEU A 107 -22.98 -1.96 18.16
CA LEU A 107 -23.93 -1.04 17.51
C LEU A 107 -25.13 -1.76 16.86
N GLY A 108 -25.22 -3.10 16.94
CA GLY A 108 -26.30 -3.88 16.35
C GLY A 108 -26.14 -4.16 14.85
N TYR A 109 -25.05 -3.79 14.21
CA TYR A 109 -24.78 -4.05 12.80
C TYR A 109 -24.25 -5.47 12.55
N TYR A 110 -25.04 -6.48 12.92
CA TYR A 110 -24.61 -7.89 12.94
C TYR A 110 -24.14 -8.44 11.58
N SER A 111 -24.64 -7.89 10.49
CA SER A 111 -24.22 -8.32 9.14
C SER A 111 -22.79 -7.89 8.85
N ASN A 112 -22.39 -6.68 9.25
CA ASN A 112 -21.05 -6.15 9.11
C ASN A 112 -20.08 -6.83 10.08
N ALA A 113 -20.49 -6.99 11.34
CA ALA A 113 -19.74 -7.72 12.34
C ALA A 113 -19.40 -9.15 11.86
N LYS A 114 -20.39 -9.88 11.31
CA LYS A 114 -20.15 -11.21 10.75
C LYS A 114 -19.11 -11.23 9.64
N LYS A 115 -19.09 -10.23 8.76
CA LYS A 115 -18.10 -10.14 7.68
C LYS A 115 -16.69 -9.95 8.27
N ASP A 116 -16.54 -9.02 9.19
CA ASP A 116 -15.26 -8.70 9.82
C ASP A 116 -14.74 -9.87 10.67
N TYR A 117 -15.57 -10.52 11.46
CA TYR A 117 -15.17 -11.71 12.20
C TYR A 117 -14.75 -12.88 11.31
N LYS A 118 -15.35 -13.05 10.13
CA LYS A 118 -14.88 -14.06 9.17
C LYS A 118 -13.47 -13.74 8.66
N VAL A 119 -13.18 -12.46 8.43
CA VAL A 119 -11.84 -12.01 8.03
C VAL A 119 -10.85 -12.23 9.17
N ALA A 120 -11.20 -11.81 10.40
CA ALA A 120 -10.37 -12.01 11.59
C ALA A 120 -10.05 -13.49 11.82
N LYS A 121 -11.06 -14.38 11.72
CA LYS A 121 -10.89 -15.84 11.83
C LYS A 121 -9.90 -16.38 10.79
N LYS A 122 -10.00 -15.97 9.52
CA LYS A 122 -9.06 -16.38 8.45
C LYS A 122 -7.63 -15.98 8.75
N ASN A 123 -7.44 -14.93 9.55
CA ASN A 123 -6.14 -14.40 9.96
C ASN A 123 -5.70 -14.88 11.35
N GLY A 124 -6.26 -16.00 11.80
CA GLY A 124 -5.81 -16.66 13.01
C GLY A 124 -6.31 -16.06 14.33
N ILE A 125 -7.30 -15.16 14.29
CA ILE A 125 -7.93 -14.61 15.51
C ILE A 125 -8.97 -15.60 15.99
N TYR A 126 -8.64 -16.40 16.98
CA TYR A 126 -9.47 -17.49 17.49
C TYR A 126 -10.75 -17.01 18.19
N GLU A 127 -10.70 -15.84 18.82
CA GLU A 127 -11.81 -15.20 19.50
C GLU A 127 -12.98 -14.89 18.54
N ALA A 128 -12.66 -14.72 17.26
CA ALA A 128 -13.68 -14.51 16.22
C ALA A 128 -14.60 -15.71 16.03
N ASN A 129 -14.20 -16.94 16.41
CA ASN A 129 -15.08 -18.11 16.35
C ASN A 129 -16.25 -17.97 17.32
N ALA A 130 -15.96 -17.66 18.58
CA ALA A 130 -17.00 -17.46 19.60
C ALA A 130 -17.92 -16.29 19.23
N ALA A 131 -17.36 -15.21 18.69
CA ALA A 131 -18.13 -14.06 18.21
C ALA A 131 -19.08 -14.43 17.05
N LEU A 132 -18.63 -15.24 16.11
CA LEU A 132 -19.48 -15.73 15.01
C LEU A 132 -20.65 -16.61 15.49
N GLU A 133 -20.40 -17.49 16.45
CA GLU A 133 -21.48 -18.31 17.03
C GLU A 133 -22.48 -17.44 17.81
N ARG A 134 -22.01 -16.47 18.60
CA ARG A 134 -22.86 -15.50 19.28
C ARG A 134 -23.78 -14.75 18.31
N ILE A 135 -23.26 -14.23 17.21
CA ILE A 135 -24.06 -13.56 16.17
C ILE A 135 -25.09 -14.51 15.55
N LYS A 136 -24.73 -15.77 15.35
CA LYS A 136 -25.66 -16.78 14.82
C LYS A 136 -26.84 -17.02 15.76
N LEU A 137 -26.58 -17.10 17.06
CA LEU A 137 -27.65 -17.25 18.08
C LEU A 137 -28.56 -16.02 18.14
N ILE A 138 -27.98 -14.81 18.15
CA ILE A 138 -28.73 -13.53 18.13
C ILE A 138 -29.68 -13.48 16.93
N ARG A 139 -29.21 -13.88 15.75
CA ARG A 139 -30.01 -13.86 14.52
C ARG A 139 -31.12 -14.93 14.51
N LYS A 140 -30.92 -16.06 15.20
CA LYS A 140 -31.97 -17.06 15.36
C LYS A 140 -33.07 -16.58 16.31
N ALA A 141 -32.71 -15.90 17.39
CA ALA A 141 -33.65 -15.38 18.36
C ALA A 141 -34.51 -14.22 17.84
N LYS A 142 -34.08 -13.55 16.76
CA LYS A 142 -34.81 -12.42 16.13
C LYS A 142 -35.71 -12.85 14.96
N LYS A 143 -35.75 -14.13 14.62
CA LYS A 143 -36.69 -14.73 13.65
C LYS A 143 -37.90 -15.30 14.34
#